data_a6d6a0cd5a5203a39b2a726e4f739dba
#
_entry.id   a6d6a0cd5a5203a39b2a726e4f739dba
#
_cell.length_a   1.000
_cell.length_b   1.000
_cell.length_c   1.000
_cell.angle_alpha   90.00
_cell.angle_beta   90.00
_cell.angle_gamma   90.00
#
_symmetry.space_group_name_H-M   'P 1'
#
loop_
_entity.id
_entity.type
_entity.pdbx_description
1 polymer ?
#
loop_
_entity_poly.entity_id
_entity_poly.type
_entity_poly.pdbx_seq_one_letter_code
_entity_poly.pdbx_strand_id
1 'polypeptide(L)'
;PEIPLALEIGTLYTVAQLYFLQEEWQKGIDTLNQWMAASDNPSTNAYVLLANGYYQLKDYDKSLFNIETAIERDQAAGKLPKEQWYNLARFIYFDRDQYRKALDILDILIMYYPKKSYWLQASALYSELGHEPRQLAMLEVSYEQGLLDRSQDIVNLASMYLNAEVPYWGAKAMDTGFSDGIVEEESKNYELAGAAWRQAQEVDKSLPMLEAAASTSEKGELYARLG
;
A
#
# COMPACT_ATOMS: atom_id res chain seq x y z
N PRO A 1 49.34 -24.23 7.82
CA PRO A 1 48.69 -24.55 6.57
C PRO A 1 47.84 -23.33 6.17
N GLU A 2 48.20 -22.70 5.02
CA GLU A 2 47.43 -21.60 4.47
C GLU A 2 46.10 -22.17 4.00
N ILE A 3 45.01 -21.57 4.44
CA ILE A 3 43.64 -21.89 3.96
C ILE A 3 43.59 -21.44 2.50
N PRO A 4 43.15 -22.26 1.55
CA PRO A 4 42.98 -21.81 0.17
C PRO A 4 42.05 -20.60 0.10
N LEU A 5 42.43 -19.57 -0.64
CA LEU A 5 41.67 -18.31 -0.78
C LEU A 5 40.18 -18.53 -1.12
N ALA A 6 39.88 -19.53 -1.95
CA ALA A 6 38.51 -19.91 -2.30
C ALA A 6 37.70 -20.42 -1.09
N LEU A 7 38.34 -21.09 -0.14
CA LEU A 7 37.70 -21.58 1.08
C LEU A 7 37.49 -20.44 2.08
N GLU A 8 38.43 -19.50 2.14
CA GLU A 8 38.31 -18.28 2.95
C GLU A 8 37.16 -17.39 2.46
N ILE A 9 37.07 -17.16 1.15
CA ILE A 9 35.96 -16.40 0.55
C ILE A 9 34.62 -17.08 0.82
N GLY A 10 34.51 -18.40 0.64
CA GLY A 10 33.27 -19.15 0.91
C GLY A 10 32.83 -19.09 2.37
N THR A 11 33.78 -19.10 3.31
CA THR A 11 33.48 -18.99 4.76
C THR A 11 33.01 -17.60 5.16
N LEU A 12 33.55 -16.53 4.59
CA LEU A 12 33.13 -15.16 4.88
C LEU A 12 31.62 -14.94 4.62
N TYR A 13 31.09 -15.45 3.50
CA TYR A 13 29.66 -15.33 3.21
C TYR A 13 28.77 -16.00 4.26
N THR A 14 29.16 -17.23 4.65
CA THR A 14 28.45 -18.00 5.69
C THR A 14 28.54 -17.31 7.06
N VAL A 15 29.71 -16.81 7.42
CA VAL A 15 29.90 -16.06 8.68
C VAL A 15 29.06 -14.78 8.69
N ALA A 16 29.01 -14.05 7.58
CA ALA A 16 28.15 -12.86 7.46
C ALA A 16 26.67 -13.21 7.68
N GLN A 17 26.20 -14.32 7.07
CA GLN A 17 24.81 -14.78 7.28
C GLN A 17 24.53 -15.12 8.75
N LEU A 18 25.49 -15.76 9.45
CA LEU A 18 25.35 -16.05 10.88
C LEU A 18 25.28 -14.78 11.72
N TYR A 19 26.09 -13.77 11.42
CA TYR A 19 25.98 -12.47 12.10
C TYR A 19 24.61 -11.81 11.86
N PHE A 20 24.05 -11.83 10.65
CA PHE A 20 22.72 -11.33 10.39
C PHE A 20 21.63 -12.10 11.15
N LEU A 21 21.76 -13.42 11.27
CA LEU A 21 20.85 -14.25 12.06
C LEU A 21 20.92 -13.96 13.57
N GLN A 22 22.09 -13.52 14.06
CA GLN A 22 22.31 -13.12 15.45
C GLN A 22 21.99 -11.64 15.69
N GLU A 23 21.44 -10.94 14.69
CA GLU A 23 21.16 -9.50 14.72
C GLU A 23 22.40 -8.62 14.98
N GLU A 24 23.61 -9.18 14.75
CA GLU A 24 24.87 -8.45 14.81
C GLU A 24 25.11 -7.68 13.48
N TRP A 25 24.22 -6.74 13.18
CA TRP A 25 24.07 -6.10 11.87
C TRP A 25 25.38 -5.52 11.34
N GLN A 26 26.13 -4.77 12.16
CA GLN A 26 27.39 -4.15 11.73
C GLN A 26 28.44 -5.21 11.37
N LYS A 27 28.60 -6.26 12.20
CA LYS A 27 29.56 -7.34 11.90
C LYS A 27 29.16 -8.11 10.63
N GLY A 28 27.86 -8.34 10.45
CA GLY A 28 27.33 -8.95 9.23
C GLY A 28 27.67 -8.15 7.99
N ILE A 29 27.44 -6.83 8.04
CA ILE A 29 27.75 -5.88 6.96
C ILE A 29 29.25 -5.86 6.66
N ASP A 30 30.11 -5.73 7.68
CA ASP A 30 31.57 -5.65 7.51
C ASP A 30 32.13 -6.93 6.89
N THR A 31 31.68 -8.08 7.38
CA THR A 31 32.08 -9.39 6.87
C THR A 31 31.57 -9.61 5.44
N LEU A 32 30.35 -9.22 5.15
CA LEU A 32 29.78 -9.36 3.80
C LEU A 32 30.46 -8.41 2.79
N ASN A 33 30.85 -7.21 3.21
CA ASN A 33 31.62 -6.31 2.37
C ASN A 33 33.02 -6.85 2.05
N GLN A 34 33.68 -7.53 3.01
CA GLN A 34 34.95 -8.23 2.75
C GLN A 34 34.76 -9.33 1.71
N TRP A 35 33.71 -10.13 1.84
CA TRP A 35 33.36 -11.14 0.85
C TRP A 35 33.10 -10.54 -0.54
N MET A 36 32.33 -9.46 -0.61
CA MET A 36 32.01 -8.79 -1.87
C MET A 36 33.26 -8.23 -2.56
N ALA A 37 34.20 -7.66 -1.80
CA ALA A 37 35.46 -7.14 -2.32
C ALA A 37 36.37 -8.25 -2.90
N ALA A 38 36.24 -9.47 -2.38
CA ALA A 38 36.99 -10.63 -2.85
C ALA A 38 36.27 -11.43 -3.96
N SER A 39 35.04 -11.08 -4.29
CA SER A 39 34.21 -11.79 -5.27
C SER A 39 34.15 -11.03 -6.60
N ASP A 40 34.51 -11.68 -7.71
CA ASP A 40 34.42 -11.08 -9.04
C ASP A 40 32.97 -10.79 -9.46
N ASN A 41 32.01 -11.55 -8.95
CA ASN A 41 30.59 -11.39 -9.26
C ASN A 41 29.71 -11.70 -8.04
N PRO A 42 29.55 -10.74 -7.13
CA PRO A 42 28.71 -10.92 -5.94
C PRO A 42 27.28 -11.29 -6.31
N SER A 43 26.68 -12.21 -5.56
CA SER A 43 25.31 -12.66 -5.80
C SER A 43 24.28 -11.56 -5.50
N THR A 44 23.14 -11.58 -6.20
CA THR A 44 22.00 -10.68 -5.90
C THR A 44 21.59 -10.75 -4.42
N ASN A 45 21.62 -11.95 -3.82
CA ASN A 45 21.29 -12.13 -2.40
C ASN A 45 22.25 -11.39 -1.45
N ALA A 46 23.52 -11.18 -1.82
CA ALA A 46 24.44 -10.41 -0.99
C ALA A 46 24.00 -8.95 -0.87
N TYR A 47 23.56 -8.33 -1.97
CA TYR A 47 23.00 -6.99 -1.94
C TYR A 47 21.72 -6.91 -1.09
N VAL A 48 20.85 -7.92 -1.17
CA VAL A 48 19.65 -8.01 -0.32
C VAL A 48 20.01 -8.09 1.16
N LEU A 49 21.02 -8.88 1.53
CA LEU A 49 21.49 -8.98 2.91
C LEU A 49 22.05 -7.64 3.41
N LEU A 50 22.87 -6.97 2.60
CA LEU A 50 23.38 -5.62 2.92
C LEU A 50 22.23 -4.63 3.09
N ALA A 51 21.26 -4.64 2.17
CA ALA A 51 20.10 -3.75 2.26
C ALA A 51 19.36 -3.91 3.58
N ASN A 52 19.06 -5.15 3.97
CA ASN A 52 18.41 -5.44 5.25
C ASN A 52 19.28 -5.01 6.44
N GLY A 53 20.57 -5.30 6.43
CA GLY A 53 21.49 -4.89 7.50
C GLY A 53 21.56 -3.37 7.67
N TYR A 54 21.71 -2.64 6.57
CA TYR A 54 21.69 -1.18 6.60
C TYR A 54 20.34 -0.60 7.03
N TYR A 55 19.24 -1.25 6.64
CA TYR A 55 17.91 -0.86 7.11
C TYR A 55 17.79 -0.96 8.64
N GLN A 56 18.26 -2.05 9.23
CA GLN A 56 18.26 -2.24 10.70
C GLN A 56 19.11 -1.19 11.42
N LEU A 57 20.21 -0.76 10.80
CA LEU A 57 21.06 0.33 11.31
C LEU A 57 20.50 1.73 10.96
N LYS A 58 19.34 1.84 10.28
CA LYS A 58 18.74 3.07 9.81
C LYS A 58 19.60 3.87 8.81
N ASP A 59 20.58 3.21 8.18
CA ASP A 59 21.33 3.79 7.05
C ASP A 59 20.53 3.55 5.76
N TYR A 60 19.46 4.35 5.62
CA TYR A 60 18.49 4.20 4.54
C TYR A 60 19.08 4.45 3.15
N ASP A 61 20.08 5.30 3.03
CA ASP A 61 20.75 5.56 1.74
C ASP A 61 21.48 4.32 1.24
N LYS A 62 22.26 3.67 2.11
CA LYS A 62 22.92 2.42 1.74
C LYS A 62 21.95 1.25 1.58
N SER A 63 20.89 1.22 2.38
CA SER A 63 19.83 0.23 2.23
C SER A 63 19.17 0.33 0.85
N LEU A 64 18.74 1.53 0.43
CA LEU A 64 18.16 1.77 -0.90
C LEU A 64 19.14 1.40 -2.00
N PHE A 65 20.37 1.88 -1.96
CA PHE A 65 21.37 1.55 -2.98
C PHE A 65 21.51 0.05 -3.20
N ASN A 66 21.59 -0.72 -2.11
CA ASN A 66 21.77 -2.17 -2.20
C ASN A 66 20.49 -2.88 -2.67
N ILE A 67 19.30 -2.48 -2.20
CA ILE A 67 18.06 -3.15 -2.64
C ILE A 67 17.74 -2.82 -4.10
N GLU A 68 17.95 -1.59 -4.54
CA GLU A 68 17.78 -1.20 -5.93
C GLU A 68 18.76 -1.95 -6.84
N THR A 69 20.03 -2.06 -6.44
CA THR A 69 21.02 -2.88 -7.15
C THR A 69 20.57 -4.34 -7.29
N ALA A 70 19.99 -4.92 -6.22
CA ALA A 70 19.46 -6.27 -6.28
C ALA A 70 18.30 -6.40 -7.26
N ILE A 71 17.38 -5.44 -7.26
CA ILE A 71 16.22 -5.37 -8.18
C ILE A 71 16.72 -5.26 -9.63
N GLU A 72 17.59 -4.32 -9.92
CA GLU A 72 18.14 -4.10 -11.26
C GLU A 72 18.89 -5.33 -11.81
N ARG A 73 19.66 -6.02 -10.96
CA ARG A 73 20.37 -7.24 -11.36
C ARG A 73 19.43 -8.38 -11.74
N ASP A 74 18.36 -8.59 -11.00
CA ASP A 74 17.38 -9.61 -11.35
C ASP A 74 16.60 -9.23 -12.60
N GLN A 75 16.21 -7.97 -12.76
CA GLN A 75 15.57 -7.46 -13.97
C GLN A 75 16.46 -7.62 -15.20
N ALA A 76 17.75 -7.27 -15.09
CA ALA A 76 18.72 -7.44 -16.17
C ALA A 76 18.93 -8.91 -16.56
N ALA A 77 18.73 -9.83 -15.59
CA ALA A 77 18.76 -11.28 -15.83
C ALA A 77 17.42 -11.85 -16.35
N GLY A 78 16.43 -11.00 -16.66
CA GLY A 78 15.08 -11.41 -17.08
C GLY A 78 14.25 -12.07 -15.99
N LYS A 79 14.60 -11.87 -14.74
CA LYS A 79 13.87 -12.40 -13.58
C LYS A 79 12.95 -11.33 -13.00
N LEU A 80 11.83 -11.76 -12.44
CA LEU A 80 10.99 -10.89 -11.63
C LEU A 80 11.57 -10.78 -10.22
N PRO A 81 12.03 -9.59 -9.76
CA PRO A 81 12.50 -9.38 -8.40
C PRO A 81 11.41 -9.68 -7.37
N LYS A 82 11.79 -10.21 -6.22
CA LYS A 82 10.84 -10.63 -5.19
C LYS A 82 10.04 -9.45 -4.62
N GLU A 83 8.77 -9.67 -4.32
CA GLU A 83 7.86 -8.70 -3.70
C GLU A 83 8.46 -7.99 -2.49
N GLN A 84 9.18 -8.74 -1.65
CA GLN A 84 9.81 -8.22 -0.41
C GLN A 84 10.86 -7.13 -0.70
N TRP A 85 11.55 -7.20 -1.84
CA TRP A 85 12.58 -6.22 -2.20
C TRP A 85 11.94 -4.88 -2.59
N TYR A 86 10.87 -4.94 -3.37
CA TYR A 86 10.06 -3.77 -3.69
C TYR A 86 9.43 -3.16 -2.43
N ASN A 87 8.93 -3.99 -1.51
CA ASN A 87 8.36 -3.50 -0.26
C ASN A 87 9.38 -2.79 0.62
N LEU A 88 10.64 -3.27 0.69
CA LEU A 88 11.71 -2.58 1.42
C LEU A 88 12.00 -1.21 0.80
N ALA A 89 12.20 -1.14 -0.51
CA ALA A 89 12.46 0.13 -1.21
C ALA A 89 11.28 1.11 -1.02
N ARG A 90 10.04 0.65 -1.23
CA ARG A 90 8.82 1.44 -1.05
C ARG A 90 8.71 1.99 0.37
N PHE A 91 8.96 1.15 1.38
CA PHE A 91 8.87 1.56 2.78
C PHE A 91 9.87 2.68 3.10
N ILE A 92 11.12 2.56 2.65
CA ILE A 92 12.14 3.57 2.86
C ILE A 92 11.78 4.88 2.11
N TYR A 93 11.26 4.79 0.89
CA TYR A 93 10.80 5.97 0.16
C TYR A 93 9.65 6.68 0.87
N PHE A 94 8.70 5.90 1.41
CA PHE A 94 7.59 6.44 2.19
C PHE A 94 8.07 7.14 3.47
N ASP A 95 8.96 6.50 4.24
CA ASP A 95 9.51 7.04 5.50
C ASP A 95 10.34 8.33 5.29
N ARG A 96 10.77 8.57 4.06
CA ARG A 96 11.51 9.78 3.64
C ARG A 96 10.66 10.79 2.86
N ASP A 97 9.35 10.69 2.91
CA ASP A 97 8.40 11.54 2.19
C ASP A 97 8.62 11.59 0.66
N GLN A 98 9.33 10.60 0.11
CA GLN A 98 9.55 10.48 -1.33
C GLN A 98 8.36 9.76 -2.00
N TYR A 99 7.16 10.31 -1.82
CA TYR A 99 5.89 9.69 -2.18
C TYR A 99 5.77 9.31 -3.65
N ARG A 100 6.36 10.11 -4.57
CA ARG A 100 6.36 9.78 -6.01
C ARG A 100 7.11 8.48 -6.29
N LYS A 101 8.30 8.30 -5.69
CA LYS A 101 9.06 7.06 -5.86
C LYS A 101 8.38 5.86 -5.18
N ALA A 102 7.72 6.09 -4.04
CA ALA A 102 6.92 5.05 -3.41
C ALA A 102 5.74 4.62 -4.29
N LEU A 103 5.10 5.56 -5.01
CA LEU A 103 4.06 5.28 -6.02
C LEU A 103 4.61 4.49 -7.21
N ASP A 104 5.78 4.85 -7.75
CA ASP A 104 6.40 4.09 -8.85
C ASP A 104 6.62 2.62 -8.47
N ILE A 105 7.01 2.37 -7.22
CA ILE A 105 7.15 0.99 -6.69
C ILE A 105 5.77 0.33 -6.49
N LEU A 106 4.76 1.08 -6.02
CA LEU A 106 3.40 0.55 -5.88
C LEU A 106 2.79 0.13 -7.23
N ASP A 107 3.05 0.88 -8.29
CA ASP A 107 2.60 0.52 -9.64
C ASP A 107 3.17 -0.84 -10.07
N ILE A 108 4.44 -1.10 -9.78
CA ILE A 108 5.08 -2.41 -10.01
C ILE A 108 4.44 -3.49 -9.15
N LEU A 109 4.21 -3.21 -7.85
CA LEU A 109 3.60 -4.16 -6.92
C LEU A 109 2.17 -4.50 -7.30
N ILE A 110 1.38 -3.52 -7.74
CA ILE A 110 0.01 -3.70 -8.23
C ILE A 110 0.00 -4.57 -9.49
N MET A 111 0.94 -4.33 -10.40
CA MET A 111 1.02 -5.06 -11.67
C MET A 111 1.41 -6.53 -11.49
N TYR A 112 2.40 -6.82 -10.65
CA TYR A 112 3.01 -8.15 -10.56
C TYR A 112 2.62 -8.93 -9.29
N TYR A 113 2.16 -8.24 -8.25
CA TYR A 113 1.81 -8.80 -6.94
C TYR A 113 0.49 -8.21 -6.41
N PRO A 114 -0.61 -8.26 -7.18
CA PRO A 114 -1.84 -7.53 -6.87
C PRO A 114 -2.39 -7.91 -5.49
N LYS A 115 -2.50 -6.89 -4.61
CA LYS A 115 -3.08 -6.99 -3.27
C LYS A 115 -3.87 -5.74 -2.96
N LYS A 116 -5.02 -5.87 -2.29
CA LYS A 116 -5.85 -4.77 -1.80
C LYS A 116 -5.00 -3.66 -1.13
N SER A 117 -4.05 -4.07 -0.27
CA SER A 117 -3.24 -3.11 0.49
C SER A 117 -2.42 -2.16 -0.39
N TYR A 118 -1.99 -2.58 -1.58
CA TYR A 118 -1.21 -1.72 -2.49
C TYR A 118 -2.07 -0.66 -3.15
N TRP A 119 -3.28 -1.01 -3.56
CA TRP A 119 -4.26 -0.07 -4.10
C TRP A 119 -4.64 1.01 -3.08
N LEU A 120 -4.93 0.60 -1.84
CA LEU A 120 -5.27 1.53 -0.76
C LEU A 120 -4.10 2.43 -0.38
N GLN A 121 -2.87 1.91 -0.39
CA GLN A 121 -1.67 2.71 -0.14
C GLN A 121 -1.40 3.71 -1.26
N ALA A 122 -1.60 3.31 -2.53
CA ALA A 122 -1.48 4.22 -3.66
C ALA A 122 -2.53 5.35 -3.56
N SER A 123 -3.77 5.02 -3.21
CA SER A 123 -4.82 6.00 -2.96
C SER A 123 -4.41 6.99 -1.85
N ALA A 124 -3.90 6.49 -0.72
CA ALA A 124 -3.44 7.34 0.38
C ALA A 124 -2.29 8.28 -0.05
N LEU A 125 -1.31 7.77 -0.81
CA LEU A 125 -0.20 8.60 -1.30
C LEU A 125 -0.65 9.66 -2.32
N TYR A 126 -1.64 9.35 -3.16
CA TYR A 126 -2.23 10.38 -4.03
C TYR A 126 -2.97 11.45 -3.24
N SER A 127 -3.59 11.10 -2.09
CA SER A 127 -4.15 12.07 -1.16
C SER A 127 -3.08 12.99 -0.59
N GLU A 128 -1.96 12.44 -0.09
CA GLU A 128 -0.83 13.24 0.42
C GLU A 128 -0.23 14.19 -0.62
N LEU A 129 -0.27 13.79 -1.89
CA LEU A 129 0.18 14.61 -3.01
C LEU A 129 -0.88 15.61 -3.51
N GLY A 130 -2.08 15.63 -2.93
CA GLY A 130 -3.19 16.47 -3.37
C GLY A 130 -3.76 16.09 -4.75
N HIS A 131 -3.59 14.85 -5.17
CA HIS A 131 -4.08 14.34 -6.46
C HIS A 131 -5.42 13.60 -6.32
N GLU A 132 -6.47 14.32 -5.90
CA GLU A 132 -7.82 13.76 -5.66
C GLU A 132 -8.36 12.89 -6.82
N PRO A 133 -8.23 13.27 -8.11
CA PRO A 133 -8.73 12.42 -9.19
C PRO A 133 -8.05 11.06 -9.28
N ARG A 134 -6.74 10.99 -9.01
CA ARG A 134 -6.00 9.72 -8.98
C ARG A 134 -6.31 8.91 -7.72
N GLN A 135 -6.48 9.58 -6.59
CA GLN A 135 -6.93 8.95 -5.36
C GLN A 135 -8.27 8.24 -5.59
N LEU A 136 -9.25 8.94 -6.17
CA LEU A 136 -10.56 8.36 -6.51
C LEU A 136 -10.42 7.18 -7.47
N ALA A 137 -9.64 7.32 -8.55
CA ALA A 137 -9.43 6.24 -9.51
C ALA A 137 -8.86 4.96 -8.87
N MET A 138 -7.95 5.08 -7.89
CA MET A 138 -7.43 3.91 -7.16
C MET A 138 -8.51 3.22 -6.33
N LEU A 139 -9.41 3.99 -5.70
CA LEU A 139 -10.54 3.44 -4.94
C LEU A 139 -11.61 2.84 -5.85
N GLU A 140 -11.90 3.46 -7.00
CA GLU A 140 -12.83 2.93 -8.01
C GLU A 140 -12.40 1.55 -8.50
N VAL A 141 -11.12 1.43 -8.94
CA VAL A 141 -10.59 0.14 -9.39
C VAL A 141 -10.64 -0.90 -8.25
N SER A 142 -10.33 -0.49 -7.01
CA SER A 142 -10.43 -1.38 -5.85
C SER A 142 -11.86 -1.86 -5.62
N TYR A 143 -12.84 -0.98 -5.81
CA TYR A 143 -14.27 -1.30 -5.67
C TYR A 143 -14.74 -2.26 -6.77
N GLU A 144 -14.42 -1.96 -8.03
CA GLU A 144 -14.78 -2.80 -9.18
C GLU A 144 -14.20 -4.22 -9.09
N GLN A 145 -13.04 -4.36 -8.47
CA GLN A 145 -12.41 -5.66 -8.22
C GLN A 145 -12.93 -6.37 -6.97
N GLY A 146 -13.91 -5.79 -6.26
CA GLY A 146 -14.47 -6.36 -5.03
C GLY A 146 -13.47 -6.39 -3.86
N LEU A 147 -12.48 -5.51 -3.87
CA LEU A 147 -11.45 -5.43 -2.83
C LEU A 147 -11.87 -4.59 -1.62
N LEU A 148 -12.91 -3.75 -1.75
CA LEU A 148 -13.41 -2.93 -0.65
C LEU A 148 -14.42 -3.74 0.18
N ASP A 149 -13.97 -4.33 1.27
CA ASP A 149 -14.72 -5.28 2.10
C ASP A 149 -15.07 -4.73 3.50
N ARG A 150 -14.81 -3.44 3.75
CA ARG A 150 -15.15 -2.77 5.01
C ARG A 150 -16.09 -1.60 4.76
N SER A 151 -17.03 -1.38 5.69
CA SER A 151 -17.97 -0.25 5.66
C SER A 151 -17.27 1.08 5.37
N GLN A 152 -16.18 1.37 6.08
CA GLN A 152 -15.46 2.62 5.92
C GLN A 152 -14.85 2.81 4.52
N ASP A 153 -14.44 1.73 3.85
CA ASP A 153 -13.87 1.81 2.50
C ASP A 153 -14.92 2.28 1.50
N ILE A 154 -16.15 1.75 1.57
CA ILE A 154 -17.30 2.14 0.72
C ILE A 154 -17.76 3.56 1.05
N VAL A 155 -17.84 3.90 2.33
CA VAL A 155 -18.20 5.26 2.80
C VAL A 155 -17.20 6.30 2.30
N ASN A 156 -15.91 5.99 2.34
CA ASN A 156 -14.87 6.88 1.82
C ASN A 156 -15.00 7.07 0.31
N LEU A 157 -15.21 5.97 -0.44
CA LEU A 157 -15.44 6.03 -1.88
C LEU A 157 -16.66 6.89 -2.22
N ALA A 158 -17.78 6.67 -1.54
CA ALA A 158 -19.00 7.45 -1.73
C ALA A 158 -18.78 8.94 -1.45
N SER A 159 -18.07 9.27 -0.38
CA SER A 159 -17.74 10.65 -0.02
C SER A 159 -16.86 11.32 -1.10
N MET A 160 -15.89 10.57 -1.64
CA MET A 160 -15.05 11.08 -2.73
C MET A 160 -15.82 11.32 -4.02
N TYR A 161 -16.78 10.47 -4.35
CA TYR A 161 -17.69 10.70 -5.49
C TYR A 161 -18.53 11.97 -5.31
N LEU A 162 -19.00 12.23 -4.08
CA LEU A 162 -19.74 13.48 -3.82
C LEU A 162 -18.83 14.71 -3.99
N ASN A 163 -17.61 14.65 -3.47
CA ASN A 163 -16.64 15.74 -3.61
C ASN A 163 -16.22 15.97 -5.07
N ALA A 164 -16.18 14.91 -5.87
CA ALA A 164 -15.91 14.97 -7.30
C ALA A 164 -17.11 15.36 -8.15
N GLU A 165 -18.23 15.74 -7.52
CA GLU A 165 -19.50 16.14 -8.20
C GLU A 165 -20.12 15.03 -9.08
N VAL A 166 -19.88 13.77 -8.74
CA VAL A 166 -20.48 12.60 -9.40
C VAL A 166 -21.31 11.76 -8.41
N PRO A 167 -22.31 12.36 -7.76
CA PRO A 167 -23.02 11.81 -6.60
C PRO A 167 -23.78 10.51 -6.90
N TYR A 168 -24.20 10.30 -8.15
CA TYR A 168 -24.89 9.07 -8.56
C TYR A 168 -24.07 7.81 -8.25
N TRP A 169 -22.77 7.83 -8.56
CA TRP A 169 -21.89 6.68 -8.31
C TRP A 169 -21.65 6.47 -6.82
N GLY A 170 -21.56 7.57 -6.04
CA GLY A 170 -21.46 7.49 -4.58
C GLY A 170 -22.70 6.85 -3.95
N ALA A 171 -23.87 7.28 -4.36
CA ALA A 171 -25.14 6.70 -3.91
C ALA A 171 -25.26 5.22 -4.28
N LYS A 172 -24.91 4.88 -5.52
CA LYS A 172 -24.96 3.51 -6.00
C LYS A 172 -23.98 2.59 -5.25
N ALA A 173 -22.77 3.08 -4.92
CA ALA A 173 -21.81 2.33 -4.13
C ALA A 173 -22.35 2.06 -2.72
N MET A 174 -23.03 3.03 -2.10
CA MET A 174 -23.68 2.85 -0.80
C MET A 174 -24.81 1.83 -0.86
N ASP A 175 -25.72 1.93 -1.83
CA ASP A 175 -26.82 0.97 -2.00
C ASP A 175 -26.31 -0.47 -2.17
N THR A 176 -25.28 -0.65 -3.03
CA THR A 176 -24.66 -1.95 -3.20
C THR A 176 -24.01 -2.43 -1.91
N GLY A 177 -23.30 -1.53 -1.20
CA GLY A 177 -22.66 -1.84 0.07
C GLY A 177 -23.65 -2.26 1.17
N PHE A 178 -24.85 -1.66 1.23
CA PHE A 178 -25.93 -2.11 2.10
C PHE A 178 -26.50 -3.47 1.67
N SER A 179 -26.76 -3.64 0.37
CA SER A 179 -27.28 -4.90 -0.17
C SER A 179 -26.35 -6.08 0.07
N ASP A 180 -25.05 -5.87 -0.02
CA ASP A 180 -24.04 -6.89 0.20
C ASP A 180 -23.68 -7.10 1.68
N GLY A 181 -24.28 -6.29 2.58
CA GLY A 181 -24.02 -6.35 4.02
C GLY A 181 -22.61 -5.86 4.41
N ILE A 182 -21.94 -5.10 3.54
CA ILE A 182 -20.62 -4.51 3.81
C ILE A 182 -20.76 -3.21 4.59
N VAL A 183 -21.72 -2.35 4.19
CA VAL A 183 -21.98 -1.08 4.86
C VAL A 183 -22.88 -1.30 6.06
N GLU A 184 -22.42 -0.81 7.22
CA GLU A 184 -23.18 -0.88 8.46
C GLU A 184 -24.45 -0.02 8.38
N GLU A 185 -25.58 -0.58 8.83
CA GLU A 185 -26.90 0.09 8.82
C GLU A 185 -27.04 1.10 9.95
N GLU A 186 -26.18 2.13 9.90
CA GLU A 186 -26.17 3.25 10.85
C GLU A 186 -26.76 4.51 10.24
N SER A 187 -27.35 5.36 11.09
CA SER A 187 -27.94 6.64 10.69
C SER A 187 -27.04 7.47 9.78
N LYS A 188 -25.77 7.63 10.16
CA LYS A 188 -24.79 8.40 9.39
C LYS A 188 -24.57 7.87 7.96
N ASN A 189 -24.60 6.55 7.77
CA ASN A 189 -24.38 5.90 6.48
C ASN A 189 -25.62 6.04 5.59
N TYR A 190 -26.80 5.91 6.17
CA TYR A 190 -28.07 6.19 5.48
C TYR A 190 -28.20 7.68 5.11
N GLU A 191 -27.77 8.62 5.98
CA GLU A 191 -27.73 10.05 5.67
C GLU A 191 -26.83 10.34 4.45
N LEU A 192 -25.64 9.71 4.42
CA LEU A 192 -24.71 9.86 3.29
C LEU A 192 -25.33 9.36 1.99
N ALA A 193 -25.95 8.18 1.99
CA ALA A 193 -26.62 7.60 0.84
C ALA A 193 -27.80 8.47 0.37
N GLY A 194 -28.64 8.94 1.32
CA GLY A 194 -29.76 9.84 1.03
C GLY A 194 -29.30 11.18 0.48
N ALA A 195 -28.24 11.77 1.04
CA ALA A 195 -27.65 13.00 0.53
C ALA A 195 -27.09 12.81 -0.89
N ALA A 196 -26.43 11.69 -1.15
CA ALA A 196 -25.88 11.38 -2.46
C ALA A 196 -26.98 11.21 -3.52
N TRP A 197 -28.06 10.48 -3.22
CA TRP A 197 -29.21 10.36 -4.12
C TRP A 197 -29.90 11.71 -4.36
N ARG A 198 -30.06 12.52 -3.32
CA ARG A 198 -30.64 13.85 -3.47
C ARG A 198 -29.79 14.76 -4.35
N GLN A 199 -28.46 14.74 -4.17
CA GLN A 199 -27.53 15.52 -5.00
C GLN A 199 -27.52 15.01 -6.46
N ALA A 200 -27.74 13.70 -6.67
CA ALA A 200 -27.94 13.09 -7.97
C ALA A 200 -29.34 13.40 -8.58
N GLN A 201 -30.21 14.19 -7.89
CA GLN A 201 -31.57 14.48 -8.27
C GLN A 201 -32.53 13.28 -8.34
N GLU A 202 -32.16 12.18 -7.69
CA GLU A 202 -32.94 10.95 -7.57
C GLU A 202 -33.74 10.93 -6.26
N VAL A 203 -34.74 11.85 -6.17
CA VAL A 203 -35.52 12.11 -4.94
C VAL A 203 -36.22 10.85 -4.43
N ASP A 204 -36.82 10.06 -5.33
CA ASP A 204 -37.52 8.82 -4.98
C ASP A 204 -36.61 7.77 -4.29
N LYS A 205 -35.31 7.78 -4.61
CA LYS A 205 -34.31 6.92 -3.96
C LYS A 205 -33.76 7.54 -2.68
N SER A 206 -33.72 8.87 -2.62
CA SER A 206 -33.22 9.59 -1.44
C SER A 206 -34.14 9.41 -0.23
N LEU A 207 -35.47 9.47 -0.43
CA LEU A 207 -36.45 9.44 0.65
C LEU A 207 -36.34 8.20 1.54
N PRO A 208 -36.33 6.95 1.01
CA PRO A 208 -36.19 5.77 1.84
C PRO A 208 -34.90 5.74 2.68
N MET A 209 -33.79 6.26 2.14
CA MET A 209 -32.53 6.32 2.86
C MET A 209 -32.59 7.32 4.03
N LEU A 210 -33.21 8.49 3.80
CA LEU A 210 -33.38 9.49 4.87
C LEU A 210 -34.38 9.03 5.94
N GLU A 211 -35.43 8.28 5.57
CA GLU A 211 -36.35 7.64 6.51
C GLU A 211 -35.62 6.59 7.36
N ALA A 212 -34.79 5.74 6.74
CA ALA A 212 -33.97 4.76 7.44
C ALA A 212 -32.98 5.46 8.40
N ALA A 213 -32.35 6.56 7.96
CA ALA A 213 -31.47 7.36 8.79
C ALA A 213 -32.21 7.93 10.01
N ALA A 214 -33.42 8.43 9.83
CA ALA A 214 -34.23 8.99 10.92
C ALA A 214 -34.66 7.89 11.91
N SER A 215 -35.02 6.70 11.42
CA SER A 215 -35.46 5.57 12.26
C SER A 215 -34.32 4.95 13.09
N THR A 216 -33.08 5.01 12.60
CA THR A 216 -31.88 4.50 13.29
C THR A 216 -31.18 5.56 14.14
N SER A 217 -31.61 6.83 14.05
CA SER A 217 -31.04 7.94 14.83
C SER A 217 -31.58 7.98 16.24
N GLU A 218 -30.71 8.06 17.24
CA GLU A 218 -31.07 8.36 18.63
C GLU A 218 -31.55 9.81 18.82
N LYS A 219 -31.32 10.69 17.82
CA LYS A 219 -31.66 12.10 17.85
C LYS A 219 -32.83 12.36 16.91
N GLY A 220 -33.99 12.74 17.45
CA GLY A 220 -35.20 13.08 16.69
C GLY A 220 -35.08 14.26 15.69
N GLU A 221 -33.90 14.87 15.58
CA GLU A 221 -33.62 16.00 14.68
C GLU A 221 -33.78 15.68 13.18
N LEU A 222 -33.56 14.40 12.79
CA LEU A 222 -33.68 13.99 11.39
C LEU A 222 -35.14 13.94 10.92
N TYR A 223 -36.08 13.60 11.79
CA TYR A 223 -37.52 13.66 11.46
C TYR A 223 -37.98 15.09 11.17
N ALA A 224 -37.38 16.08 11.83
CA ALA A 224 -37.69 17.49 11.59
C ALA A 224 -37.17 18.02 10.23
N ARG A 225 -36.25 17.31 9.59
CA ARG A 225 -35.72 17.63 8.26
C ARG A 225 -36.45 16.94 7.12
N LEU A 226 -37.31 15.95 7.42
CA LEU A 226 -38.11 15.20 6.45
C LEU A 226 -39.48 15.87 6.21
N GLY A 227 -39.95 16.68 7.11
CA GLY A 227 -41.20 17.48 7.02
C GLY A 227 -40.97 18.92 6.65
#